data_11386c8e159a1ba63ccc71d6cb42bc8b
#
_entry.id   11386c8e159a1ba63ccc71d6cb42bc8b
#
_cell.length_a   1.000
_cell.length_b   1.000
_cell.length_c   1.000
_cell.angle_alpha   90.00
_cell.angle_beta   90.00
_cell.angle_gamma   90.00
#
_symmetry.space_group_name_H-M   'P 1'
#
loop_
_entity.id
_entity.type
_entity.pdbx_description
1 polymer ?
#
loop_
_entity_poly.entity_id
_entity_poly.type
_entity_poly.pdbx_seq_one_letter_code
_entity_poly.pdbx_strand_id
1 'polypeptide(L)'
;MPTTRETILAELHARLQSLAATVLRDEVLPERIPPAGLIILRDGQSGEPEVTLSPMRHHYQHRAELEVIVQTPGNRATAFDLLIASIGTVLATDRTLGGLCDWVEAEAPAAVDLPIDGAVPLKAAIVIIVLHYSTSNPLA
;
A
#
# COMPACT_ATOMS: atom_id res chain seq x y z
N MET A 1 -5.55 19.38 -12.47
CA MET A 1 -6.32 18.46 -11.62
C MET A 1 -5.72 17.07 -11.69
N PRO A 2 -5.50 16.40 -10.55
CA PRO A 2 -5.02 15.03 -10.58
C PRO A 2 -6.06 14.08 -11.19
N THR A 3 -5.58 12.97 -11.72
CA THR A 3 -6.45 11.89 -12.19
C THR A 3 -7.15 11.20 -11.01
N THR A 4 -8.20 10.46 -11.28
CA THR A 4 -8.88 9.63 -10.28
C THR A 4 -7.88 8.67 -9.61
N ARG A 5 -7.05 8.02 -10.42
CA ARG A 5 -6.00 7.13 -9.94
C ARG A 5 -5.07 7.83 -8.93
N GLU A 6 -4.54 8.99 -9.30
CA GLU A 6 -3.63 9.74 -8.41
C GLU A 6 -4.34 10.20 -7.14
N THR A 7 -5.57 10.66 -7.25
CA THR A 7 -6.36 11.10 -6.09
C THR A 7 -6.52 9.97 -5.06
N ILE A 8 -6.81 8.76 -5.54
CA ILE A 8 -7.00 7.58 -4.68
C ILE A 8 -5.67 7.16 -4.04
N LEU A 9 -4.59 7.11 -4.83
CA LEU A 9 -3.27 6.72 -4.30
C LEU A 9 -2.76 7.74 -3.29
N ALA A 10 -2.95 9.03 -3.54
CA ALA A 10 -2.57 10.08 -2.60
C ALA A 10 -3.35 9.98 -1.28
N GLU A 11 -4.64 9.67 -1.35
CA GLU A 11 -5.45 9.49 -0.14
C GLU A 11 -5.04 8.25 0.64
N LEU A 12 -4.74 7.15 -0.05
CA LEU A 12 -4.21 5.94 0.61
C LEU A 12 -2.90 6.28 1.35
N HIS A 13 -1.99 6.99 0.70
CA HIS A 13 -0.74 7.44 1.30
C HIS A 13 -1.00 8.30 2.55
N ALA A 14 -1.94 9.26 2.45
CA ALA A 14 -2.30 10.12 3.56
C ALA A 14 -2.87 9.34 4.76
N ARG A 15 -3.72 8.34 4.49
CA ARG A 15 -4.29 7.49 5.55
C ARG A 15 -3.23 6.70 6.29
N LEU A 16 -2.21 6.22 5.57
CA LEU A 16 -1.12 5.45 6.16
C LEU A 16 -0.21 6.31 7.04
N GLN A 17 -0.20 7.64 6.87
CA GLN A 17 0.62 8.53 7.69
C GLN A 17 0.22 8.52 9.17
N SER A 18 -0.94 8.04 9.54
CA SER A 18 -1.36 7.89 10.94
C SER A 18 -0.61 6.78 11.68
N LEU A 19 0.10 5.91 10.95
CA LEU A 19 0.87 4.83 11.54
C LEU A 19 2.15 5.34 12.18
N ALA A 20 2.66 4.61 13.18
CA ALA A 20 3.93 4.95 13.83
C ALA A 20 5.13 4.75 12.90
N ALA A 21 5.03 3.84 11.93
CA ALA A 21 6.07 3.60 10.94
C ALA A 21 6.25 4.81 10.01
N THR A 22 7.44 4.94 9.44
CA THR A 22 7.68 5.93 8.39
C THR A 22 7.05 5.43 7.08
N VAL A 23 6.24 6.27 6.45
CA VAL A 23 5.53 5.93 5.22
C VAL A 23 6.04 6.82 4.09
N LEU A 24 6.64 6.20 3.09
CA LEU A 24 7.17 6.87 1.90
C LEU A 24 6.37 6.45 0.67
N ARG A 25 6.53 7.21 -0.42
CA ARG A 25 5.90 6.87 -1.69
C ARG A 25 6.94 6.94 -2.81
N ASP A 26 7.04 5.84 -3.57
CA ASP A 26 7.93 5.70 -4.75
C ASP A 26 9.41 6.01 -4.47
N GLU A 27 9.82 5.90 -3.21
CA GLU A 27 11.19 6.14 -2.81
C GLU A 27 12.04 4.88 -2.92
N VAL A 28 13.34 5.06 -3.13
CA VAL A 28 14.28 3.95 -3.03
C VAL A 28 14.45 3.56 -1.55
N LEU A 29 14.83 2.30 -1.32
CA LEU A 29 15.07 1.81 0.01
C LEU A 29 16.18 2.64 0.67
N PRO A 30 15.92 3.29 1.84
CA PRO A 30 16.95 4.05 2.53
C PRO A 30 18.01 3.13 3.15
N GLU A 31 19.19 3.68 3.43
CA GLU A 31 20.28 2.91 4.05
C GLU A 31 19.92 2.41 5.45
N ARG A 32 19.09 3.16 6.16
CA ARG A 32 18.63 2.82 7.51
C ARG A 32 17.12 2.68 7.56
N ILE A 33 16.67 1.62 8.20
CA ILE A 33 15.25 1.42 8.44
C ILE A 33 14.89 2.07 9.78
N PRO A 34 13.89 2.96 9.82
CA PRO A 34 13.46 3.57 11.08
C PRO A 34 13.06 2.52 12.13
N PRO A 35 13.27 2.78 13.43
CA PRO A 35 12.98 1.80 14.48
C PRO A 35 11.52 1.33 14.51
N ALA A 36 10.58 2.20 14.17
CA ALA A 36 9.16 1.85 14.14
C ALA A 36 8.73 1.13 12.85
N GLY A 37 9.66 0.90 11.92
CA GLY A 37 9.40 0.26 10.64
C GLY A 37 9.28 1.24 9.50
N LEU A 38 9.25 0.70 8.29
CA LEU A 38 9.17 1.46 7.05
C LEU A 38 8.09 0.86 6.16
N ILE A 39 7.29 1.73 5.56
CA ILE A 39 6.33 1.35 4.53
C ILE A 39 6.61 2.21 3.31
N ILE A 40 6.77 1.57 2.15
CA ILE A 40 6.91 2.29 0.88
C ILE A 40 5.71 1.93 0.01
N LEU A 41 4.89 2.93 -0.30
CA LEU A 41 3.78 2.77 -1.23
C LEU A 41 4.30 2.90 -2.65
N ARG A 42 4.03 1.89 -3.46
CA ARG A 42 4.28 1.87 -4.89
C ARG A 42 2.96 1.87 -5.62
N ASP A 43 2.89 2.63 -6.70
CA ASP A 43 1.63 2.78 -7.46
C ASP A 43 1.11 1.45 -8.02
N GLY A 44 2.00 0.54 -8.38
CA GLY A 44 1.60 -0.77 -8.90
C GLY A 44 0.96 -0.68 -10.28
N GLN A 45 0.03 -1.60 -10.54
CA GLN A 45 -0.59 -1.78 -11.85
C GLN A 45 -2.11 -1.64 -11.76
N SER A 46 -2.70 -0.81 -12.61
CA SER A 46 -4.16 -0.69 -12.71
C SER A 46 -4.80 -1.92 -13.37
N GLY A 47 -4.04 -2.63 -14.20
CA GLY A 47 -4.55 -3.82 -14.88
C GLY A 47 -5.55 -3.48 -15.99
N GLU A 48 -6.17 -4.53 -16.54
CA GLU A 48 -7.20 -4.40 -17.56
C GLU A 48 -8.55 -4.02 -16.90
N PRO A 49 -9.22 -2.97 -17.36
CA PRO A 49 -10.52 -2.63 -16.81
C PRO A 49 -11.63 -3.51 -17.37
N GLU A 50 -12.67 -3.67 -16.57
CA GLU A 50 -13.96 -4.12 -17.07
C GLU A 50 -14.73 -2.88 -17.54
N VAL A 51 -15.21 -2.91 -18.79
CA VAL A 51 -15.87 -1.75 -19.38
C VAL A 51 -17.38 -1.96 -19.39
N THR A 52 -18.11 -1.00 -18.85
CA THR A 52 -19.57 -0.95 -18.91
C THR A 52 -20.01 0.21 -19.81
N LEU A 53 -21.21 0.11 -20.38
CA LEU A 53 -21.77 1.11 -21.29
C LEU A 53 -23.01 1.76 -20.69
N SER A 54 -23.32 2.96 -21.14
CA SER A 54 -24.54 3.71 -20.83
C SER A 54 -24.69 4.14 -19.37
N PRO A 55 -23.78 4.93 -18.81
CA PRO A 55 -22.61 5.56 -19.44
C PRO A 55 -21.41 4.62 -19.50
N MET A 56 -20.47 4.94 -20.38
CA MET A 56 -19.24 4.18 -20.45
C MET A 56 -18.40 4.43 -19.21
N ARG A 57 -18.02 3.36 -18.54
CA ARG A 57 -17.15 3.38 -17.35
C ARG A 57 -16.09 2.30 -17.48
N HIS A 58 -14.89 2.60 -17.00
CA HIS A 58 -13.79 1.66 -16.90
C HIS A 58 -13.61 1.31 -15.41
N HIS A 59 -13.89 0.07 -15.06
CA HIS A 59 -13.80 -0.42 -13.69
C HIS A 59 -12.47 -1.14 -13.46
N TYR A 60 -11.68 -0.65 -12.52
CA TYR A 60 -10.35 -1.18 -12.23
C TYR A 60 -10.31 -1.93 -10.90
N GLN A 61 -9.51 -2.97 -10.85
CA GLN A 61 -8.98 -3.56 -9.63
C GLN A 61 -7.49 -3.25 -9.58
N HIS A 62 -7.17 -2.03 -9.20
CA HIS A 62 -5.82 -1.51 -9.20
C HIS A 62 -5.01 -2.14 -8.07
N ARG A 63 -3.89 -2.74 -8.39
CA ARG A 63 -3.03 -3.45 -7.44
C ARG A 63 -1.85 -2.56 -7.05
N ALA A 64 -2.04 -1.74 -6.03
CA ALA A 64 -0.96 -0.99 -5.41
C ALA A 64 -0.15 -1.92 -4.51
N GLU A 65 1.09 -1.57 -4.23
CA GLU A 65 1.98 -2.38 -3.41
C GLU A 65 2.49 -1.60 -2.23
N LEU A 66 2.47 -2.22 -1.04
CA LEU A 66 3.17 -1.73 0.13
C LEU A 66 4.38 -2.62 0.39
N GLU A 67 5.57 -2.05 0.33
CA GLU A 67 6.76 -2.70 0.85
C GLU A 67 6.83 -2.40 2.34
N VAL A 68 6.74 -3.43 3.17
CA VAL A 68 6.73 -3.31 4.62
C VAL A 68 8.00 -3.92 5.16
N ILE A 69 8.80 -3.12 5.87
CA ILE A 69 10.13 -3.52 6.31
C ILE A 69 10.29 -3.20 7.79
N VAL A 70 10.75 -4.18 8.55
CA VAL A 70 11.07 -4.04 9.97
C VAL A 70 12.50 -4.49 10.20
N GLN A 71 13.29 -3.65 10.86
CA GLN A 71 14.63 -3.98 11.29
C GLN A 71 14.77 -3.59 12.75
N THR A 72 14.67 -4.56 13.62
CA THR A 72 14.78 -4.35 15.06
C THR A 72 15.64 -5.46 15.65
N PRO A 73 16.51 -5.17 16.64
CA PRO A 73 17.31 -6.19 17.28
C PRO A 73 16.51 -7.12 18.19
N GLY A 74 15.26 -6.78 18.48
CA GLY A 74 14.39 -7.58 19.33
C GLY A 74 13.56 -8.60 18.55
N ASN A 75 12.31 -8.77 18.95
CA ASN A 75 11.39 -9.70 18.32
C ASN A 75 10.81 -9.13 17.02
N ARG A 76 11.49 -9.38 15.91
CA ARG A 76 11.07 -8.89 14.59
C ARG A 76 9.72 -9.44 14.17
N ALA A 77 9.45 -10.69 14.46
CA ALA A 77 8.19 -11.31 14.08
C ALA A 77 7.00 -10.59 14.72
N THR A 78 7.10 -10.28 16.01
CA THR A 78 6.05 -9.53 16.71
C THR A 78 5.92 -8.11 16.20
N ALA A 79 7.04 -7.40 15.99
CA ALA A 79 7.03 -6.04 15.48
C ALA A 79 6.42 -5.97 14.07
N PHE A 80 6.77 -6.92 13.22
CA PHE A 80 6.21 -7.02 11.87
C PHE A 80 4.71 -7.30 11.92
N ASP A 81 4.28 -8.26 12.74
CA ASP A 81 2.87 -8.62 12.87
C ASP A 81 2.02 -7.44 13.36
N LEU A 82 2.52 -6.69 14.34
CA LEU A 82 1.83 -5.48 14.82
C LEU A 82 1.70 -4.43 13.74
N LEU A 83 2.73 -4.25 12.92
CA LEU A 83 2.69 -3.28 11.83
C LEU A 83 1.68 -3.72 10.76
N ILE A 84 1.68 -4.98 10.37
CA ILE A 84 0.69 -5.53 9.43
C ILE A 84 -0.74 -5.34 9.96
N ALA A 85 -0.96 -5.65 11.24
CA ALA A 85 -2.27 -5.48 11.86
C ALA A 85 -2.70 -4.01 11.87
N SER A 86 -1.76 -3.10 12.11
CA SER A 86 -2.03 -1.65 12.08
C SER A 86 -2.46 -1.17 10.69
N ILE A 87 -1.82 -1.68 9.65
CA ILE A 87 -2.22 -1.39 8.25
C ILE A 87 -3.66 -1.85 8.03
N GLY A 88 -3.97 -3.08 8.44
CA GLY A 88 -5.33 -3.62 8.33
C GLY A 88 -6.37 -2.76 9.03
N THR A 89 -6.05 -2.25 10.22
CA THR A 89 -6.94 -1.36 10.99
C THR A 89 -7.20 -0.05 10.24
N VAL A 90 -6.16 0.57 9.68
CA VAL A 90 -6.30 1.81 8.91
C VAL A 90 -7.23 1.59 7.71
N LEU A 91 -7.06 0.50 6.97
CA LEU A 91 -7.90 0.20 5.82
C LEU A 91 -9.34 -0.11 6.22
N ALA A 92 -9.52 -0.82 7.33
CA ALA A 92 -10.86 -1.20 7.82
C ALA A 92 -11.67 -0.02 8.36
N THR A 93 -11.01 1.06 8.78
CA THR A 93 -11.66 2.26 9.32
C THR A 93 -12.57 2.91 8.27
N ASP A 94 -12.13 2.96 7.01
CA ASP A 94 -12.92 3.49 5.92
C ASP A 94 -12.46 2.86 4.60
N ARG A 95 -13.19 1.87 4.16
CA ARG A 95 -12.84 1.09 2.95
C ARG A 95 -13.16 1.80 1.65
N THR A 96 -13.70 3.00 1.70
CA THR A 96 -13.97 3.80 0.51
C THR A 96 -13.00 4.97 0.33
N LEU A 97 -12.07 5.15 1.26
CA LEU A 97 -11.13 6.28 1.28
C LEU A 97 -11.86 7.62 1.13
N GLY A 98 -12.89 7.81 1.94
CA GLY A 98 -13.69 9.03 1.89
C GLY A 98 -14.63 9.12 0.69
N GLY A 99 -15.01 7.99 0.13
CA GLY A 99 -15.87 7.92 -1.05
C GLY A 99 -15.13 8.05 -2.37
N LEU A 100 -13.79 8.04 -2.36
CA LEU A 100 -12.98 8.17 -3.58
C LEU A 100 -12.92 6.88 -4.38
N CYS A 101 -13.13 5.73 -3.75
CA CYS A 101 -13.17 4.45 -4.43
C CYS A 101 -14.35 3.62 -3.91
N ASP A 102 -14.68 2.56 -4.63
CA ASP A 102 -15.80 1.68 -4.25
C ASP A 102 -15.42 0.80 -3.05
N TRP A 103 -14.19 0.31 -3.05
CA TRP A 103 -13.73 -0.60 -2.03
C TRP A 103 -12.21 -0.72 -2.04
N VAL A 104 -11.63 -0.89 -0.84
CA VAL A 104 -10.21 -1.18 -0.66
C VAL A 104 -10.07 -2.46 0.15
N GLU A 105 -9.22 -3.36 -0.31
CA GLU A 105 -8.89 -4.59 0.42
C GLU A 105 -7.40 -4.89 0.29
N ALA A 106 -6.86 -5.58 1.27
CA ALA A 106 -5.48 -6.04 1.25
C ALA A 106 -5.41 -7.54 1.03
N GLU A 107 -4.38 -7.98 0.32
CA GLU A 107 -4.02 -9.38 0.26
C GLU A 107 -3.05 -9.71 1.40
N ALA A 108 -2.90 -10.98 1.72
CA ALA A 108 -1.97 -11.41 2.74
C ALA A 108 -0.53 -11.03 2.37
N PRO A 109 0.32 -10.72 3.36
CA PRO A 109 1.71 -10.36 3.09
C PRO A 109 2.47 -11.51 2.41
N ALA A 110 3.23 -11.16 1.37
CA ALA A 110 4.14 -12.09 0.71
C ALA A 110 5.56 -11.77 1.18
N ALA A 111 6.20 -12.72 1.86
CA ALA A 111 7.54 -12.54 2.40
C ALA A 111 8.56 -12.28 1.30
N VAL A 112 9.47 -11.35 1.53
CA VAL A 112 10.56 -11.01 0.63
C VAL A 112 11.87 -11.19 1.39
N ASP A 113 12.79 -11.97 0.81
CA ASP A 113 14.13 -12.11 1.37
C ASP A 113 15.00 -10.94 0.87
N LEU A 114 15.50 -10.16 1.83
CA LEU A 114 16.49 -9.12 1.57
C LEU A 114 17.77 -9.50 2.30
N PRO A 115 18.63 -10.34 1.69
CA PRO A 115 19.88 -10.70 2.33
C PRO A 115 20.84 -9.51 2.34
N ILE A 116 21.14 -9.02 3.54
CA ILE A 116 22.17 -8.00 3.74
C ILE A 116 23.22 -8.62 4.64
N ASP A 117 24.38 -8.91 4.08
CA ASP A 117 25.50 -9.47 4.84
C ASP A 117 25.97 -8.49 5.89
N GLY A 118 26.13 -8.97 7.14
CA GLY A 118 26.71 -8.21 8.23
C GLY A 118 25.79 -7.16 8.86
N ALA A 119 24.55 -7.01 8.43
CA ALA A 119 23.58 -6.09 9.00
C ALA A 119 22.64 -6.78 9.99
N VAL A 120 21.95 -5.97 10.81
CA VAL A 120 20.83 -6.49 11.62
C VAL A 120 19.79 -7.08 10.68
N PRO A 121 19.33 -8.33 10.92
CA PRO A 121 18.41 -8.98 10.01
C PRO A 121 17.12 -8.19 9.80
N LEU A 122 16.67 -8.11 8.56
CA LEU A 122 15.42 -7.47 8.17
C LEU A 122 14.31 -8.53 8.09
N LYS A 123 13.09 -8.08 8.39
CA LYS A 123 11.89 -8.79 7.99
C LYS A 123 11.11 -7.90 7.04
N ALA A 124 10.86 -8.39 5.82
CA ALA A 124 10.20 -7.62 4.80
C ALA A 124 9.11 -8.44 4.10
N ALA A 125 8.09 -7.74 3.62
CA ALA A 125 7.05 -8.34 2.83
C ALA A 125 6.44 -7.30 1.89
N ILE A 126 5.80 -7.78 0.83
CA ILE A 126 4.95 -6.97 -0.04
C ILE A 126 3.51 -7.28 0.30
N VAL A 127 2.74 -6.23 0.56
CA VAL A 127 1.30 -6.31 0.78
C VAL A 127 0.62 -5.63 -0.40
N ILE A 128 -0.16 -6.40 -1.15
CA ILE A 128 -0.94 -5.84 -2.26
C ILE A 128 -2.20 -5.21 -1.71
N ILE A 129 -2.43 -3.97 -2.09
CA ILE A 129 -3.67 -3.25 -1.77
C ILE A 129 -4.48 -3.14 -3.07
N VAL A 130 -5.64 -3.78 -3.09
CA VAL A 130 -6.52 -3.76 -4.26
C VAL A 130 -7.50 -2.61 -4.11
N LEU A 131 -7.43 -1.66 -5.04
CA LEU A 131 -8.26 -0.46 -5.07
C LEU A 131 -9.31 -0.65 -6.16
N HIS A 132 -10.57 -0.76 -5.77
CA HIS A 132 -11.69 -0.90 -6.71
C HIS A 132 -12.27 0.47 -7.00
N TYR A 133 -12.10 0.94 -8.21
CA TYR A 133 -12.65 2.23 -8.63
C TYR A 133 -13.00 2.23 -10.12
N SER A 134 -13.76 3.22 -10.54
CA SER A 134 -14.09 3.39 -11.95
C SER A 134 -13.86 4.81 -12.42
N THR A 135 -13.58 4.94 -13.69
CA THR A 135 -13.40 6.24 -14.36
C THR A 135 -14.18 6.28 -15.66
N SER A 136 -14.50 7.48 -16.12
CA SER A 136 -15.10 7.67 -17.44
C SER A 136 -14.08 7.55 -18.56
N ASN A 137 -12.80 7.74 -18.23
CA ASN A 137 -11.68 7.74 -19.17
C ASN A 137 -10.45 7.18 -18.44
N PRO A 138 -9.71 6.20 -19.00
CA PRO A 138 -8.54 5.63 -18.33
C PRO A 138 -7.46 6.65 -17.95
N LEU A 139 -7.43 7.80 -18.58
CA LEU A 139 -6.46 8.86 -18.31
C LEU A 139 -7.04 10.03 -17.50
N ALA A 140 -8.24 9.88 -16.98
CA ALA A 140 -8.89 10.95 -16.21
C ALA A 140 -8.87 10.71 -14.70
#